data_87a7276c3a6a51c6cfe578b66d27cdbc
#
_entry.id   87a7276c3a6a51c6cfe578b66d27cdbc
#
_cell.length_a   1.000
_cell.length_b   1.000
_cell.length_c   1.000
_cell.angle_alpha   90.00
_cell.angle_beta   90.00
_cell.angle_gamma   90.00
#
_symmetry.space_group_name_H-M   'P 1'
#
loop_
_entity.id
_entity.type
_entity.pdbx_description
1 polymer ?
#
loop_
_entity_poly.entity_id
_entity_poly.type
_entity_poly.pdbx_seq_one_letter_code
_entity_poly.pdbx_strand_id
1 'polypeptide(L)'
;MAKLGLKKLLVTLASISGIGKPCVAHVLVVIFLEYFAWGLLTMPMIATLKETFPDHTFLMNGLVMGVKGILSFLSAPLIGALSDIYGRKLLLLMTVTFTCLPIPMMTIDNWWFFAISAISGILGVSFSVVFAYVADVTTKEERTKSYGLVSATFAASLVIAPAMGNLIMELYGINTVVLIATLVSTSNVIFVLLAVPESLPRKVRSSGLSWKQADPFLALLRVCSDPNILLLCIVVFTFLLPEAGEYSSVPAYLKLSMGFGFVELSMLVAFMAILSISANVSLGSIVKIIGAKKSILLGLFLELLQLILYAVGDEKWQMWLAGNVAALSSITFPAVSAYVSLYSDGESQGAVQGMITGMSGLCNGLGPAVFGIVFYLSDMDLNEDRLLNRSVNEDRTAAGPFMFGAISVFIGILLASYIPDEKTARGSKEEFSALKYIIEMDEEVPTS
;
A
#
# COMPACT_ATOMS: atom_id res chain seq x y z
N MET A 1 -10.72 -36.19 7.48
CA MET A 1 -12.02 -35.66 7.00
C MET A 1 -12.07 -34.13 6.91
N ALA A 2 -11.63 -33.37 7.91
CA ALA A 2 -11.67 -31.89 7.85
C ALA A 2 -10.88 -31.26 6.70
N LYS A 3 -9.67 -31.74 6.39
CA LYS A 3 -8.86 -31.25 5.25
C LYS A 3 -9.52 -31.48 3.88
N LEU A 4 -10.26 -32.59 3.74
CA LEU A 4 -10.98 -32.90 2.48
C LEU A 4 -12.24 -32.04 2.31
N GLY A 5 -12.92 -31.71 3.42
CA GLY A 5 -14.09 -30.81 3.45
C GLY A 5 -13.69 -29.37 3.13
N LEU A 6 -12.61 -28.86 3.74
CA LEU A 6 -12.09 -27.52 3.48
C LEU A 6 -11.64 -27.37 2.02
N LYS A 7 -10.93 -28.35 1.47
CA LYS A 7 -10.51 -28.33 0.04
C LYS A 7 -11.72 -28.33 -0.90
N LYS A 8 -12.76 -29.12 -0.62
CA LYS A 8 -14.01 -29.09 -1.39
C LYS A 8 -14.73 -27.74 -1.28
N LEU A 9 -14.83 -27.18 -0.08
CA LEU A 9 -15.44 -25.86 0.14
C LEU A 9 -14.70 -24.76 -0.66
N LEU A 10 -13.38 -24.70 -0.56
CA LEU A 10 -12.56 -23.74 -1.30
C LEU A 10 -12.71 -23.87 -2.81
N VAL A 11 -12.74 -25.12 -3.33
CA VAL A 11 -12.96 -25.37 -4.75
C VAL A 11 -14.36 -24.94 -5.19
N THR A 12 -15.38 -25.16 -4.35
CA THR A 12 -16.77 -24.74 -4.64
C THR A 12 -16.89 -23.22 -4.62
N LEU A 13 -16.27 -22.53 -3.64
CA LEU A 13 -16.26 -21.06 -3.58
C LEU A 13 -15.53 -20.45 -4.79
N ALA A 14 -14.42 -21.05 -5.19
CA ALA A 14 -13.67 -20.62 -6.39
C ALA A 14 -14.40 -20.92 -7.70
N SER A 15 -15.37 -21.84 -7.71
CA SER A 15 -16.13 -22.23 -8.91
C SER A 15 -17.35 -21.36 -9.19
N ILE A 16 -17.71 -20.44 -8.25
CA ILE A 16 -18.80 -19.47 -8.49
C ILE A 16 -18.33 -18.53 -9.60
N SER A 17 -18.96 -18.63 -10.77
CA SER A 17 -18.70 -17.69 -11.86
C SER A 17 -19.22 -16.32 -11.46
N GLY A 18 -18.32 -15.31 -11.47
CA GLY A 18 -18.71 -13.92 -11.21
C GLY A 18 -19.64 -13.35 -12.30
N ILE A 19 -19.98 -12.09 -12.18
CA ILE A 19 -20.88 -11.38 -13.10
C ILE A 19 -20.07 -10.81 -14.27
N GLY A 20 -20.32 -11.30 -15.48
CA GLY A 20 -19.70 -10.79 -16.70
C GLY A 20 -18.25 -11.26 -16.92
N LYS A 21 -17.53 -10.51 -17.76
CA LYS A 21 -16.10 -10.73 -18.01
C LYS A 21 -15.24 -10.04 -16.94
N PRO A 22 -14.08 -10.62 -16.57
CA PRO A 22 -13.17 -9.95 -15.65
C PRO A 22 -12.74 -8.58 -16.22
N CYS A 23 -12.87 -7.54 -15.40
CA CYS A 23 -12.48 -6.16 -15.76
C CYS A 23 -12.00 -5.39 -14.53
N VAL A 24 -11.34 -4.26 -14.78
CA VAL A 24 -10.76 -3.41 -13.72
C VAL A 24 -11.84 -2.90 -12.75
N ALA A 25 -13.05 -2.63 -13.22
CA ALA A 25 -14.13 -2.11 -12.37
C ALA A 25 -14.44 -3.00 -11.15
N HIS A 26 -14.33 -4.33 -11.28
CA HIS A 26 -14.57 -5.23 -10.16
C HIS A 26 -13.61 -4.96 -8.99
N VAL A 27 -12.32 -4.82 -9.27
CA VAL A 27 -11.32 -4.59 -8.21
C VAL A 27 -11.31 -3.16 -7.71
N LEU A 28 -11.76 -2.17 -8.50
CA LEU A 28 -11.98 -0.81 -8.01
C LEU A 28 -13.06 -0.78 -6.92
N VAL A 29 -14.17 -1.48 -7.12
CA VAL A 29 -15.23 -1.61 -6.10
C VAL A 29 -14.69 -2.29 -4.85
N VAL A 30 -13.91 -3.36 -5.00
CA VAL A 30 -13.32 -4.08 -3.86
C VAL A 30 -12.41 -3.16 -3.04
N ILE A 31 -11.48 -2.45 -3.67
CA ILE A 31 -10.57 -1.52 -2.98
C ILE A 31 -11.34 -0.37 -2.33
N PHE A 32 -12.32 0.20 -3.05
CA PHE A 32 -13.14 1.26 -2.47
C PHE A 32 -13.85 0.81 -1.19
N LEU A 33 -14.57 -0.30 -1.22
CA LEU A 33 -15.33 -0.81 -0.07
C LEU A 33 -14.42 -1.22 1.09
N GLU A 34 -13.27 -1.85 0.81
CA GLU A 34 -12.31 -2.28 1.82
C GLU A 34 -11.74 -1.07 2.60
N TYR A 35 -11.21 -0.09 1.88
CA TYR A 35 -10.60 1.08 2.51
C TYR A 35 -11.61 2.10 3.01
N PHE A 36 -12.82 2.11 2.44
CA PHE A 36 -13.92 2.89 2.98
C PHE A 36 -14.36 2.37 4.35
N ALA A 37 -14.48 1.05 4.53
CA ALA A 37 -14.79 0.45 5.83
C ALA A 37 -13.73 0.78 6.89
N TRP A 38 -12.43 0.68 6.55
CA TRP A 38 -11.33 1.04 7.44
C TRP A 38 -11.26 2.55 7.71
N GLY A 39 -11.51 3.37 6.70
CA GLY A 39 -11.54 4.82 6.84
C GLY A 39 -12.63 5.32 7.78
N LEU A 40 -13.82 4.70 7.79
CA LEU A 40 -14.89 4.99 8.75
C LEU A 40 -14.42 4.81 10.21
N LEU A 41 -13.52 3.85 10.45
CA LEU A 41 -13.01 3.52 11.78
C LEU A 41 -11.83 4.37 12.24
N THR A 42 -11.36 5.32 11.46
CA THR A 42 -10.17 6.13 11.81
C THR A 42 -10.32 6.82 13.16
N MET A 43 -11.43 7.53 13.40
CA MET A 43 -11.69 8.21 14.68
C MET A 43 -12.11 7.24 15.79
N PRO A 44 -13.05 6.30 15.57
CA PRO A 44 -13.36 5.26 16.54
C PRO A 44 -12.14 4.51 17.05
N MET A 45 -11.22 4.13 16.17
CA MET A 45 -10.01 3.38 16.52
C MET A 45 -9.10 4.17 17.48
N ILE A 46 -8.91 5.47 17.23
CA ILE A 46 -8.12 6.35 18.11
C ILE A 46 -8.78 6.48 19.49
N ALA A 47 -10.11 6.66 19.53
CA ALA A 47 -10.85 6.77 20.78
C ALA A 47 -10.76 5.47 21.61
N THR A 48 -10.99 4.32 20.97
CA THR A 48 -10.89 3.00 21.59
C THR A 48 -9.47 2.68 22.06
N LEU A 49 -8.45 3.07 21.29
CA LEU A 49 -7.05 2.88 21.67
C LEU A 49 -6.70 3.69 22.93
N LYS A 50 -7.16 4.94 23.02
CA LYS A 50 -6.97 5.81 24.21
C LYS A 50 -7.70 5.28 25.43
N GLU A 51 -8.88 4.69 25.26
CA GLU A 51 -9.64 4.07 26.33
C GLU A 51 -8.99 2.77 26.85
N THR A 52 -8.47 1.95 25.93
CA THR A 52 -7.90 0.64 26.27
C THR A 52 -6.48 0.76 26.84
N PHE A 53 -5.68 1.71 26.35
CA PHE A 53 -4.27 1.92 26.71
C PHE A 53 -3.98 3.38 27.02
N PRO A 54 -4.54 3.94 28.12
CA PRO A 54 -4.43 5.38 28.42
C PRO A 54 -2.98 5.84 28.60
N ASP A 55 -2.14 5.03 29.27
CA ASP A 55 -0.73 5.39 29.57
C ASP A 55 0.22 5.18 28.40
N HIS A 56 -0.15 4.33 27.42
CA HIS A 56 0.75 3.88 26.34
C HIS A 56 0.09 3.89 24.96
N THR A 57 -0.85 4.80 24.72
CA THR A 57 -1.66 4.85 23.49
C THR A 57 -0.80 4.83 22.22
N PHE A 58 0.20 5.71 22.13
CA PHE A 58 1.06 5.80 20.94
C PHE A 58 1.96 4.58 20.75
N LEU A 59 2.50 4.05 21.87
CA LEU A 59 3.32 2.83 21.83
C LEU A 59 2.53 1.62 21.32
N MET A 60 1.31 1.45 21.82
CA MET A 60 0.44 0.33 21.43
C MET A 60 -0.03 0.47 19.98
N ASN A 61 -0.35 1.68 19.51
CA ASN A 61 -0.64 1.92 18.10
C ASN A 61 0.55 1.56 17.22
N GLY A 62 1.75 2.03 17.57
CA GLY A 62 2.98 1.70 16.85
C GLY A 62 3.27 0.20 16.83
N LEU A 63 3.02 -0.51 17.94
CA LEU A 63 3.21 -1.95 18.04
C LEU A 63 2.22 -2.71 17.15
N VAL A 64 0.93 -2.37 17.18
CA VAL A 64 -0.09 -3.01 16.33
C VAL A 64 0.22 -2.78 14.85
N MET A 65 0.54 -1.55 14.46
CA MET A 65 0.87 -1.22 13.07
C MET A 65 2.22 -1.84 12.65
N GLY A 66 3.21 -1.85 13.53
CA GLY A 66 4.52 -2.47 13.29
C GLY A 66 4.42 -3.98 13.06
N VAL A 67 3.71 -4.69 13.94
CA VAL A 67 3.49 -6.15 13.80
C VAL A 67 2.72 -6.43 12.51
N LYS A 68 1.64 -5.68 12.24
CA LYS A 68 0.87 -5.80 10.99
C LYS A 68 1.75 -5.59 9.76
N GLY A 69 2.60 -4.57 9.77
CA GLY A 69 3.50 -4.25 8.65
C GLY A 69 4.55 -5.33 8.41
N ILE A 70 5.20 -5.85 9.46
CA ILE A 70 6.18 -6.94 9.36
C ILE A 70 5.52 -8.22 8.83
N LEU A 71 4.34 -8.56 9.35
CA LEU A 71 3.60 -9.73 8.90
C LEU A 71 3.18 -9.60 7.42
N SER A 72 2.73 -8.42 7.00
CA SER A 72 2.40 -8.12 5.60
C SER A 72 3.62 -8.24 4.69
N PHE A 73 4.78 -7.75 5.12
CA PHE A 73 6.02 -7.87 4.35
C PHE A 73 6.41 -9.33 4.12
N LEU A 74 6.35 -10.15 5.17
CA LEU A 74 6.72 -11.57 5.08
C LEU A 74 5.72 -12.39 4.26
N SER A 75 4.43 -12.07 4.34
CA SER A 75 3.37 -12.84 3.69
C SER A 75 3.06 -12.40 2.26
N ALA A 76 3.27 -11.14 1.90
CA ALA A 76 2.85 -10.60 0.63
C ALA A 76 3.42 -11.33 -0.61
N PRO A 77 4.71 -11.68 -0.67
CA PRO A 77 5.25 -12.47 -1.79
C PRO A 77 4.62 -13.86 -1.87
N LEU A 78 4.38 -14.49 -0.69
CA LEU A 78 3.73 -15.78 -0.60
C LEU A 78 2.28 -15.74 -1.11
N ILE A 79 1.49 -14.76 -0.64
CA ILE A 79 0.10 -14.59 -1.07
C ILE A 79 0.03 -14.27 -2.56
N GLY A 80 0.96 -13.43 -3.05
CA GLY A 80 1.11 -13.16 -4.48
C GLY A 80 1.36 -14.42 -5.29
N ALA A 81 2.35 -15.23 -4.91
CA ALA A 81 2.65 -16.50 -5.57
C ALA A 81 1.51 -17.53 -5.47
N LEU A 82 0.83 -17.61 -4.32
CA LEU A 82 -0.35 -18.45 -4.16
C LEU A 82 -1.49 -18.01 -5.09
N SER A 83 -1.62 -16.71 -5.35
CA SER A 83 -2.63 -16.18 -6.28
C SER A 83 -2.35 -16.57 -7.74
N ASP A 84 -1.07 -16.75 -8.12
CA ASP A 84 -0.67 -17.25 -9.44
C ASP A 84 -1.05 -18.74 -9.64
N ILE A 85 -1.17 -19.50 -8.55
CA ILE A 85 -1.44 -20.94 -8.58
C ILE A 85 -2.92 -21.26 -8.40
N TYR A 86 -3.52 -20.69 -7.32
CA TYR A 86 -4.91 -21.02 -6.96
C TYR A 86 -5.93 -20.13 -7.67
N GLY A 87 -5.49 -19.03 -8.26
CA GLY A 87 -6.33 -18.02 -8.91
C GLY A 87 -6.52 -16.78 -8.05
N ARG A 88 -6.79 -15.65 -8.71
CA ARG A 88 -6.90 -14.32 -8.09
C ARG A 88 -8.12 -14.20 -7.19
N LYS A 89 -9.27 -14.68 -7.66
CA LYS A 89 -10.54 -14.57 -6.93
C LYS A 89 -10.48 -15.20 -5.55
N LEU A 90 -9.93 -16.41 -5.44
CA LEU A 90 -9.84 -17.12 -4.16
C LEU A 90 -8.97 -16.37 -3.16
N LEU A 91 -7.79 -15.91 -3.59
CA LEU A 91 -6.88 -15.18 -2.71
C LEU A 91 -7.45 -13.79 -2.36
N LEU A 92 -8.10 -13.12 -3.30
CA LEU A 92 -8.79 -11.86 -3.02
C LEU A 92 -9.91 -12.03 -1.99
N LEU A 93 -10.68 -13.11 -2.10
CA LEU A 93 -11.72 -13.44 -1.10
C LEU A 93 -11.10 -13.68 0.28
N MET A 94 -9.99 -14.40 0.36
CA MET A 94 -9.29 -14.67 1.62
C MET A 94 -8.72 -13.37 2.22
N THR A 95 -8.01 -12.56 1.44
CA THR A 95 -7.42 -11.30 1.93
C THR A 95 -8.49 -10.34 2.45
N VAL A 96 -9.54 -10.10 1.67
CA VAL A 96 -10.65 -9.21 2.07
C VAL A 96 -11.39 -9.75 3.30
N THR A 97 -11.60 -11.06 3.41
CA THR A 97 -12.25 -11.64 4.60
C THR A 97 -11.40 -11.43 5.86
N PHE A 98 -10.08 -11.62 5.78
CA PHE A 98 -9.19 -11.43 6.93
C PHE A 98 -9.03 -9.96 7.33
N THR A 99 -9.07 -9.04 6.37
CA THR A 99 -9.07 -7.60 6.69
C THR A 99 -10.40 -7.13 7.29
N CYS A 100 -11.51 -7.82 7.02
CA CYS A 100 -12.81 -7.53 7.62
C CYS A 100 -12.97 -8.06 9.06
N LEU A 101 -12.30 -9.17 9.40
CA LEU A 101 -12.45 -9.86 10.69
C LEU A 101 -12.27 -8.97 11.94
N PRO A 102 -11.28 -8.06 12.01
CA PRO A 102 -11.10 -7.21 13.17
C PRO A 102 -12.28 -6.26 13.42
N ILE A 103 -12.93 -5.78 12.36
CA ILE A 103 -13.92 -4.69 12.45
C ILE A 103 -15.03 -4.98 13.47
N PRO A 104 -15.78 -6.09 13.39
CA PRO A 104 -16.82 -6.39 14.37
C PRO A 104 -16.28 -6.68 15.78
N MET A 105 -15.00 -7.06 15.91
CA MET A 105 -14.41 -7.34 17.23
C MET A 105 -14.31 -6.08 18.09
N MET A 106 -14.26 -4.91 17.49
CA MET A 106 -14.24 -3.62 18.18
C MET A 106 -15.49 -3.39 19.08
N THR A 107 -16.63 -4.02 18.76
CA THR A 107 -17.83 -3.95 19.61
C THR A 107 -17.92 -5.06 20.65
N ILE A 108 -17.15 -6.13 20.49
CA ILE A 108 -17.18 -7.30 21.38
C ILE A 108 -16.13 -7.14 22.47
N ASP A 109 -14.88 -6.89 22.09
CA ASP A 109 -13.75 -6.74 23.00
C ASP A 109 -12.61 -5.98 22.31
N ASN A 110 -12.20 -4.87 22.90
CA ASN A 110 -11.16 -3.99 22.36
C ASN A 110 -9.79 -4.69 22.24
N TRP A 111 -9.44 -5.58 23.19
CA TRP A 111 -8.19 -6.34 23.16
C TRP A 111 -8.11 -7.26 21.93
N TRP A 112 -9.20 -8.01 21.69
CA TRP A 112 -9.28 -8.89 20.52
C TRP A 112 -9.28 -8.11 19.23
N PHE A 113 -9.89 -6.91 19.20
CA PHE A 113 -9.79 -6.02 18.04
C PHE A 113 -8.33 -5.71 17.67
N PHE A 114 -7.51 -5.26 18.63
CA PHE A 114 -6.12 -4.92 18.38
C PHE A 114 -5.27 -6.16 18.05
N ALA A 115 -5.46 -7.27 18.76
CA ALA A 115 -4.74 -8.52 18.50
C ALA A 115 -5.02 -9.08 17.11
N ILE A 116 -6.29 -9.16 16.70
CA ILE A 116 -6.67 -9.67 15.39
C ILE A 116 -6.26 -8.65 14.28
N SER A 117 -6.34 -7.35 14.56
CA SER A 117 -5.87 -6.31 13.64
C SER A 117 -4.37 -6.44 13.36
N ALA A 118 -3.54 -6.70 14.36
CA ALA A 118 -2.12 -6.96 14.19
C ALA A 118 -1.86 -8.23 13.35
N ILE A 119 -2.54 -9.33 13.68
CA ILE A 119 -2.41 -10.63 12.98
C ILE A 119 -2.98 -10.57 11.57
N SER A 120 -3.99 -9.72 11.31
CA SER A 120 -4.58 -9.57 9.97
C SER A 120 -3.56 -9.18 8.89
N GLY A 121 -2.40 -8.64 9.30
CA GLY A 121 -1.27 -8.38 8.40
C GLY A 121 -0.82 -9.60 7.60
N ILE A 122 -0.99 -10.83 8.12
CA ILE A 122 -0.63 -12.05 7.38
C ILE A 122 -1.39 -12.19 6.05
N LEU A 123 -2.63 -11.76 5.99
CA LEU A 123 -3.46 -11.81 4.78
C LEU A 123 -3.92 -10.42 4.32
N GLY A 124 -3.56 -9.35 5.04
CA GLY A 124 -3.93 -7.97 4.73
C GLY A 124 -3.14 -7.36 3.57
N VAL A 125 -2.97 -8.09 2.49
CA VAL A 125 -2.16 -7.72 1.31
C VAL A 125 -3.00 -7.66 0.03
N SER A 126 -4.23 -7.16 0.14
CA SER A 126 -5.22 -7.10 -0.95
C SER A 126 -4.67 -6.40 -2.20
N PHE A 127 -3.86 -5.35 -2.05
CA PHE A 127 -3.23 -4.65 -3.18
C PHE A 127 -2.38 -5.56 -4.07
N SER A 128 -1.65 -6.52 -3.49
CA SER A 128 -0.85 -7.47 -4.27
C SER A 128 -1.70 -8.27 -5.26
N VAL A 129 -2.82 -8.81 -4.76
CA VAL A 129 -3.74 -9.61 -5.57
C VAL A 129 -4.51 -8.73 -6.56
N VAL A 130 -4.91 -7.52 -6.16
CA VAL A 130 -5.59 -6.54 -7.01
C VAL A 130 -4.71 -6.10 -8.18
N PHE A 131 -3.46 -5.75 -7.94
CA PHE A 131 -2.55 -5.35 -9.02
C PHE A 131 -2.25 -6.52 -9.97
N ALA A 132 -2.11 -7.73 -9.44
CA ALA A 132 -1.99 -8.93 -10.28
C ALA A 132 -3.26 -9.16 -11.12
N TYR A 133 -4.46 -9.01 -10.53
CA TYR A 133 -5.72 -9.09 -11.25
C TYR A 133 -5.82 -8.04 -12.37
N VAL A 134 -5.44 -6.79 -12.09
CA VAL A 134 -5.39 -5.72 -13.10
C VAL A 134 -4.43 -6.08 -14.24
N ALA A 135 -3.25 -6.64 -13.90
CA ALA A 135 -2.29 -7.07 -14.91
C ALA A 135 -2.85 -8.16 -15.84
N ASP A 136 -3.69 -9.06 -15.31
CA ASP A 136 -4.30 -10.15 -16.08
C ASP A 136 -5.40 -9.65 -17.05
N VAL A 137 -6.13 -8.57 -16.69
CA VAL A 137 -7.29 -8.08 -17.44
C VAL A 137 -7.01 -6.88 -18.33
N THR A 138 -5.78 -6.35 -18.30
CA THR A 138 -5.38 -5.16 -19.07
C THR A 138 -4.24 -5.45 -20.03
N THR A 139 -4.24 -4.73 -21.16
CA THR A 139 -3.07 -4.71 -22.06
C THR A 139 -1.91 -3.95 -21.40
N LYS A 140 -0.68 -4.18 -21.89
CA LYS A 140 0.51 -3.50 -21.35
C LYS A 140 0.40 -1.97 -21.41
N GLU A 141 -0.25 -1.46 -22.48
CA GLU A 141 -0.47 -0.04 -22.73
C GLU A 141 -1.49 0.60 -21.77
N GLU A 142 -2.51 -0.16 -21.36
CA GLU A 142 -3.58 0.32 -20.47
C GLU A 142 -3.28 0.09 -18.98
N ARG A 143 -2.29 -0.76 -18.68
CA ARG A 143 -1.98 -1.23 -17.34
C ARG A 143 -1.64 -0.09 -16.38
N THR A 144 -0.80 0.84 -16.81
CA THR A 144 -0.41 2.02 -16.01
C THR A 144 -1.61 2.89 -15.64
N LYS A 145 -2.51 3.14 -16.61
CA LYS A 145 -3.75 3.88 -16.36
C LYS A 145 -4.61 3.16 -15.34
N SER A 146 -4.71 1.85 -15.43
CA SER A 146 -5.53 1.03 -14.54
C SER A 146 -4.96 0.99 -13.12
N TYR A 147 -3.65 0.95 -12.95
CA TYR A 147 -3.01 1.07 -11.64
C TYR A 147 -3.22 2.46 -11.02
N GLY A 148 -3.12 3.51 -11.81
CA GLY A 148 -3.48 4.87 -11.37
C GLY A 148 -4.94 4.95 -10.90
N LEU A 149 -5.89 4.30 -11.59
CA LEU A 149 -7.28 4.24 -11.16
C LEU A 149 -7.47 3.50 -9.83
N VAL A 150 -6.74 2.40 -9.58
CA VAL A 150 -6.77 1.70 -8.29
C VAL A 150 -6.29 2.62 -7.17
N SER A 151 -5.16 3.33 -7.38
CA SER A 151 -4.62 4.28 -6.39
C SER A 151 -5.53 5.49 -6.19
N ALA A 152 -6.15 6.02 -7.26
CA ALA A 152 -7.14 7.09 -7.16
C ALA A 152 -8.37 6.66 -6.35
N THR A 153 -8.84 5.43 -6.54
CA THR A 153 -9.98 4.86 -5.80
C THR A 153 -9.65 4.68 -4.31
N PHE A 154 -8.45 4.22 -4.01
CA PHE A 154 -7.92 4.15 -2.65
C PHE A 154 -7.89 5.54 -2.00
N ALA A 155 -7.29 6.53 -2.66
CA ALA A 155 -7.24 7.90 -2.16
C ALA A 155 -8.64 8.49 -1.93
N ALA A 156 -9.59 8.25 -2.83
CA ALA A 156 -10.98 8.69 -2.67
C ALA A 156 -11.65 8.09 -1.43
N SER A 157 -11.43 6.81 -1.16
CA SER A 157 -11.99 6.15 0.03
C SER A 157 -11.42 6.72 1.33
N LEU A 158 -10.10 6.99 1.38
CA LEU A 158 -9.42 7.54 2.56
C LEU A 158 -9.83 8.99 2.90
N VAL A 159 -10.41 9.72 1.96
CA VAL A 159 -10.89 11.08 2.19
C VAL A 159 -12.33 11.10 2.65
N ILE A 160 -13.17 10.36 1.94
CA ILE A 160 -14.62 10.38 2.19
C ILE A 160 -14.96 9.66 3.50
N ALA A 161 -14.32 8.52 3.74
CA ALA A 161 -14.70 7.65 4.84
C ALA A 161 -14.40 8.22 6.24
N PRO A 162 -13.24 8.82 6.56
CA PRO A 162 -13.02 9.41 7.88
C PRO A 162 -13.98 10.57 8.18
N ALA A 163 -14.30 11.40 7.18
CA ALA A 163 -15.24 12.50 7.35
C ALA A 163 -16.65 11.98 7.68
N MET A 164 -17.10 10.96 6.94
CA MET A 164 -18.40 10.30 7.23
C MET A 164 -18.37 9.58 8.57
N GLY A 165 -17.29 8.87 8.89
CA GLY A 165 -17.12 8.15 10.14
C GLY A 165 -17.21 9.08 11.35
N ASN A 166 -16.54 10.25 11.29
CA ASN A 166 -16.60 11.24 12.34
C ASN A 166 -18.01 11.82 12.51
N LEU A 167 -18.67 12.19 11.42
CA LEU A 167 -20.03 12.71 11.46
C LEU A 167 -21.01 11.69 12.06
N ILE A 168 -20.93 10.42 11.65
CA ILE A 168 -21.80 9.37 12.21
C ILE A 168 -21.47 9.11 13.66
N MET A 169 -20.20 9.17 14.06
CA MET A 169 -19.77 8.99 15.45
C MET A 169 -20.34 10.09 16.36
N GLU A 170 -20.31 11.33 15.90
CA GLU A 170 -20.86 12.48 16.67
C GLU A 170 -22.39 12.40 16.79
N LEU A 171 -23.09 11.96 15.75
CA LEU A 171 -24.57 11.92 15.75
C LEU A 171 -25.15 10.65 16.42
N TYR A 172 -24.50 9.51 16.26
CA TYR A 172 -25.07 8.20 16.60
C TYR A 172 -24.16 7.33 17.47
N GLY A 173 -22.94 7.80 17.79
CA GLY A 173 -21.98 7.11 18.63
C GLY A 173 -21.12 6.06 17.89
N ILE A 174 -20.09 5.56 18.59
CA ILE A 174 -19.06 4.65 18.06
C ILE A 174 -19.65 3.35 17.54
N ASN A 175 -20.58 2.73 18.27
CA ASN A 175 -21.16 1.43 17.90
C ASN A 175 -21.87 1.46 16.54
N THR A 176 -22.51 2.59 16.21
CA THR A 176 -23.16 2.77 14.90
C THR A 176 -22.16 2.83 13.76
N VAL A 177 -21.01 3.52 13.96
CA VAL A 177 -19.93 3.56 12.97
C VAL A 177 -19.39 2.16 12.72
N VAL A 178 -19.10 1.39 13.79
CA VAL A 178 -18.58 0.02 13.68
C VAL A 178 -19.59 -0.90 13.00
N LEU A 179 -20.88 -0.76 13.29
CA LEU A 179 -21.94 -1.51 12.61
C LEU A 179 -21.93 -1.22 11.11
N ILE A 180 -21.92 0.05 10.71
CA ILE A 180 -21.90 0.45 9.29
C ILE A 180 -20.62 -0.07 8.62
N ALA A 181 -19.45 0.09 9.24
CA ALA A 181 -18.19 -0.43 8.72
C ALA A 181 -18.23 -1.96 8.55
N THR A 182 -18.83 -2.68 9.50
CA THR A 182 -19.04 -4.14 9.42
C THR A 182 -19.96 -4.51 8.27
N LEU A 183 -21.05 -3.78 8.06
CA LEU A 183 -21.97 -4.01 6.93
C LEU A 183 -21.28 -3.76 5.59
N VAL A 184 -20.54 -2.67 5.46
CA VAL A 184 -19.77 -2.34 4.25
C VAL A 184 -18.73 -3.43 3.96
N SER A 185 -17.95 -3.83 4.96
CA SER A 185 -16.91 -4.85 4.79
C SER A 185 -17.49 -6.23 4.48
N THR A 186 -18.61 -6.61 5.11
CA THR A 186 -19.32 -7.84 4.80
C THR A 186 -19.89 -7.81 3.37
N SER A 187 -20.43 -6.66 2.95
CA SER A 187 -20.91 -6.46 1.58
C SER A 187 -19.77 -6.61 0.56
N ASN A 188 -18.54 -6.16 0.91
CA ASN A 188 -17.36 -6.36 0.08
C ASN A 188 -17.02 -7.85 -0.07
N VAL A 189 -17.01 -8.63 1.02
CA VAL A 189 -16.79 -10.09 0.96
C VAL A 189 -17.85 -10.76 0.06
N ILE A 190 -19.13 -10.41 0.21
CA ILE A 190 -20.23 -10.92 -0.61
C ILE A 190 -20.03 -10.51 -2.09
N PHE A 191 -19.62 -9.27 -2.34
CA PHE A 191 -19.32 -8.78 -3.68
C PHE A 191 -18.19 -9.56 -4.35
N VAL A 192 -17.08 -9.80 -3.64
CA VAL A 192 -15.98 -10.63 -4.16
C VAL A 192 -16.47 -12.04 -4.48
N LEU A 193 -17.27 -12.63 -3.60
CA LEU A 193 -17.78 -13.99 -3.77
C LEU A 193 -18.69 -14.12 -4.98
N LEU A 194 -19.67 -13.21 -5.13
CA LEU A 194 -20.75 -13.34 -6.10
C LEU A 194 -20.47 -12.60 -7.42
N ALA A 195 -19.85 -11.41 -7.37
CA ALA A 195 -19.72 -10.54 -8.53
C ALA A 195 -18.35 -10.63 -9.21
N VAL A 196 -17.24 -10.77 -8.46
CA VAL A 196 -15.91 -10.77 -9.06
C VAL A 196 -15.66 -12.08 -9.81
N PRO A 197 -15.40 -12.04 -11.14
CA PRO A 197 -15.02 -13.23 -11.89
C PRO A 197 -13.52 -13.52 -11.71
N GLU A 198 -13.11 -14.76 -11.98
CA GLU A 198 -11.70 -15.15 -11.98
C GLU A 198 -10.98 -14.56 -13.19
N SER A 199 -9.84 -13.89 -12.98
CA SER A 199 -9.05 -13.31 -14.08
C SER A 199 -8.04 -14.25 -14.67
N LEU A 200 -7.55 -15.24 -13.89
CA LEU A 200 -6.50 -16.17 -14.31
C LEU A 200 -7.09 -17.53 -14.74
N PRO A 201 -7.18 -17.83 -16.06
CA PRO A 201 -7.70 -19.09 -16.54
C PRO A 201 -6.87 -20.28 -16.05
N ARG A 202 -7.52 -21.40 -15.74
CA ARG A 202 -6.84 -22.62 -15.23
C ARG A 202 -5.70 -23.13 -16.11
N LYS A 203 -5.74 -22.84 -17.42
CA LYS A 203 -4.70 -23.27 -18.38
C LYS A 203 -3.39 -22.47 -18.27
N VAL A 204 -3.46 -21.27 -17.69
CA VAL A 204 -2.31 -20.35 -17.59
C VAL A 204 -1.75 -20.31 -16.16
N ARG A 205 -2.41 -21.00 -15.22
CA ARG A 205 -1.93 -21.10 -13.83
C ARG A 205 -0.65 -21.90 -13.78
N SER A 206 0.31 -21.43 -13.01
CA SER A 206 1.58 -22.15 -12.82
C SER A 206 1.31 -23.58 -12.34
N SER A 207 1.92 -24.55 -13.01
CA SER A 207 1.68 -25.99 -12.81
C SER A 207 2.44 -26.50 -11.59
N GLY A 208 1.88 -26.26 -10.41
CA GLY A 208 2.30 -26.93 -9.18
C GLY A 208 3.12 -26.09 -8.22
N LEU A 209 2.72 -26.20 -6.95
CA LEU A 209 3.44 -25.65 -5.81
C LEU A 209 4.67 -26.52 -5.57
N SER A 210 5.84 -26.15 -6.08
CA SER A 210 7.02 -26.63 -5.41
C SER A 210 7.10 -25.88 -4.07
N TRP A 211 7.18 -26.57 -2.94
CA TRP A 211 7.36 -25.94 -1.62
C TRP A 211 8.55 -24.98 -1.61
N LYS A 212 9.52 -25.17 -2.48
CA LYS A 212 10.61 -24.23 -2.76
C LYS A 212 10.15 -22.90 -3.41
N GLN A 213 8.98 -22.85 -4.05
CA GLN A 213 8.41 -21.62 -4.62
C GLN A 213 7.47 -20.91 -3.63
N ALA A 214 6.90 -21.66 -2.69
CA ALA A 214 6.01 -21.16 -1.65
C ALA A 214 6.73 -20.69 -0.39
N ASP A 215 8.03 -20.97 -0.25
CA ASP A 215 8.84 -20.47 0.86
C ASP A 215 9.02 -18.96 0.72
N PRO A 216 8.49 -18.14 1.66
CA PRO A 216 8.59 -16.68 1.59
C PRO A 216 10.05 -16.22 1.59
N PHE A 217 10.96 -16.92 2.28
CA PHE A 217 12.39 -16.60 2.28
C PHE A 217 13.04 -16.94 0.94
N LEU A 218 12.65 -18.04 0.30
CA LEU A 218 13.12 -18.37 -1.04
C LEU A 218 12.50 -17.46 -2.11
N ALA A 219 11.26 -17.01 -1.95
CA ALA A 219 10.67 -15.99 -2.82
C ALA A 219 11.42 -14.67 -2.70
N LEU A 220 11.73 -14.22 -1.48
CA LEU A 220 12.60 -13.09 -1.20
C LEU A 220 13.99 -13.28 -1.83
N LEU A 221 14.64 -14.42 -1.64
CA LEU A 221 15.95 -14.72 -2.22
C LEU A 221 15.95 -14.72 -3.75
N ARG A 222 14.90 -15.23 -4.40
CA ARG A 222 14.78 -15.21 -5.87
C ARG A 222 14.62 -13.78 -6.41
N VAL A 223 13.85 -12.94 -5.72
CA VAL A 223 13.71 -11.54 -6.10
C VAL A 223 15.00 -10.77 -5.82
N CYS A 224 15.69 -11.08 -4.72
CA CYS A 224 17.04 -10.56 -4.47
C CYS A 224 18.07 -11.06 -5.51
N SER A 225 17.78 -12.15 -6.25
CA SER A 225 18.63 -12.64 -7.33
C SER A 225 18.48 -11.84 -8.63
N ASP A 226 17.36 -11.12 -8.82
CA ASP A 226 17.21 -10.17 -9.92
C ASP A 226 17.61 -8.77 -9.43
N PRO A 227 18.77 -8.24 -9.86
CA PRO A 227 19.27 -6.95 -9.37
C PRO A 227 18.34 -5.78 -9.67
N ASN A 228 17.53 -5.87 -10.73
CA ASN A 228 16.57 -4.80 -11.09
C ASN A 228 15.36 -4.79 -10.16
N ILE A 229 14.84 -5.96 -9.78
CA ILE A 229 13.72 -6.06 -8.86
C ILE A 229 14.18 -5.67 -7.45
N LEU A 230 15.37 -6.11 -7.04
CA LEU A 230 15.97 -5.71 -5.76
C LEU A 230 16.14 -4.18 -5.71
N LEU A 231 16.68 -3.58 -6.76
CA LEU A 231 16.86 -2.13 -6.87
C LEU A 231 15.52 -1.41 -6.73
N LEU A 232 14.46 -1.88 -7.38
CA LEU A 232 13.12 -1.33 -7.26
C LEU A 232 12.55 -1.46 -5.84
N CYS A 233 12.76 -2.59 -5.17
CA CYS A 233 12.37 -2.77 -3.77
C CYS A 233 13.08 -1.77 -2.83
N ILE A 234 14.37 -1.53 -3.05
CA ILE A 234 15.13 -0.54 -2.27
C ILE A 234 14.61 0.88 -2.56
N VAL A 235 14.35 1.22 -3.83
CA VAL A 235 13.74 2.51 -4.18
C VAL A 235 12.38 2.68 -3.50
N VAL A 236 11.53 1.64 -3.53
CA VAL A 236 10.22 1.65 -2.85
C VAL A 236 10.39 1.88 -1.35
N PHE A 237 11.35 1.21 -0.72
CA PHE A 237 11.63 1.40 0.71
C PHE A 237 12.07 2.83 1.02
N THR A 238 12.94 3.42 0.20
CA THR A 238 13.51 4.76 0.46
C THR A 238 12.49 5.88 0.38
N PHE A 239 11.42 5.74 -0.40
CA PHE A 239 10.38 6.77 -0.46
C PHE A 239 9.14 6.45 0.39
N LEU A 240 8.71 5.19 0.48
CA LEU A 240 7.54 4.85 1.29
C LEU A 240 7.79 4.92 2.79
N LEU A 241 9.03 4.74 3.25
CA LEU A 241 9.34 4.87 4.67
C LEU A 241 9.10 6.30 5.19
N PRO A 242 9.63 7.36 4.56
CA PRO A 242 9.30 8.73 4.94
C PRO A 242 7.83 9.07 4.68
N GLU A 243 7.22 8.66 3.57
CA GLU A 243 5.80 8.90 3.28
C GLU A 243 4.90 8.36 4.41
N ALA A 244 5.12 7.13 4.87
CA ALA A 244 4.38 6.55 5.99
C ALA A 244 4.61 7.28 7.32
N GLY A 245 5.83 7.75 7.56
CA GLY A 245 6.19 8.57 8.72
C GLY A 245 5.49 9.93 8.69
N GLU A 246 5.49 10.59 7.54
CA GLU A 246 4.78 11.85 7.33
C GLU A 246 3.28 11.72 7.55
N TYR A 247 2.66 10.69 6.96
CA TYR A 247 1.22 10.48 7.10
C TYR A 247 0.77 10.45 8.57
N SER A 248 1.62 9.94 9.45
CA SER A 248 1.34 9.88 10.89
C SER A 248 1.67 11.16 11.65
N SER A 249 2.66 11.93 11.21
CA SER A 249 3.24 13.05 11.98
C SER A 249 2.85 14.45 11.47
N VAL A 250 2.67 14.62 10.16
CA VAL A 250 2.35 15.93 9.55
C VAL A 250 1.10 16.58 10.12
N PRO A 251 -0.04 15.89 10.33
CA PRO A 251 -1.22 16.51 10.92
C PRO A 251 -0.96 17.09 12.31
N ALA A 252 -0.20 16.36 13.15
CA ALA A 252 0.19 16.84 14.47
C ALA A 252 1.15 18.03 14.38
N TYR A 253 2.14 17.95 13.52
CA TYR A 253 3.08 19.05 13.25
C TYR A 253 2.37 20.33 12.79
N LEU A 254 1.48 20.23 11.81
CA LEU A 254 0.72 21.38 11.30
C LEU A 254 -0.16 22.02 12.39
N LYS A 255 -0.82 21.18 13.20
CA LYS A 255 -1.67 21.67 14.30
C LYS A 255 -0.86 22.35 15.40
N LEU A 256 0.22 21.67 15.87
CA LEU A 256 0.94 22.06 17.08
C LEU A 256 2.03 23.10 16.83
N SER A 257 2.79 22.97 15.74
CA SER A 257 3.91 23.85 15.43
C SER A 257 3.54 25.01 14.52
N MET A 258 2.64 24.79 13.55
CA MET A 258 2.26 25.80 12.56
C MET A 258 0.93 26.49 12.90
N GLY A 259 0.24 26.06 13.96
CA GLY A 259 -1.00 26.68 14.43
C GLY A 259 -2.17 26.56 13.44
N PHE A 260 -2.27 25.43 12.72
CA PHE A 260 -3.41 25.15 11.86
C PHE A 260 -4.65 24.85 12.70
N GLY A 261 -5.74 25.55 12.42
CA GLY A 261 -7.05 25.24 12.98
C GLY A 261 -7.62 23.95 12.37
N PHE A 262 -8.60 23.35 13.05
CA PHE A 262 -9.26 22.12 12.58
C PHE A 262 -9.85 22.27 11.18
N VAL A 263 -10.53 23.38 10.90
CA VAL A 263 -11.14 23.65 9.58
C VAL A 263 -10.07 23.80 8.50
N GLU A 264 -8.99 24.53 8.81
CA GLU A 264 -7.88 24.77 7.90
C GLU A 264 -7.15 23.47 7.52
N LEU A 265 -6.88 22.61 8.51
CA LEU A 265 -6.29 21.29 8.29
C LEU A 265 -7.21 20.39 7.47
N SER A 266 -8.51 20.37 7.77
CA SER A 266 -9.50 19.58 7.02
C SER A 266 -9.61 20.03 5.56
N MET A 267 -9.55 21.34 5.29
CA MET A 267 -9.54 21.88 3.94
C MET A 267 -8.26 21.47 3.19
N LEU A 268 -7.09 21.54 3.83
CA LEU A 268 -5.83 21.12 3.25
C LEU A 268 -5.89 19.65 2.84
N VAL A 269 -6.31 18.76 3.74
CA VAL A 269 -6.41 17.32 3.46
C VAL A 269 -7.41 17.03 2.33
N ALA A 270 -8.56 17.71 2.31
CA ALA A 270 -9.54 17.55 1.25
C ALA A 270 -9.00 18.01 -0.12
N PHE A 271 -8.26 19.11 -0.16
CA PHE A 271 -7.66 19.62 -1.40
C PHE A 271 -6.54 18.70 -1.90
N MET A 272 -5.66 18.25 -1.00
CA MET A 272 -4.61 17.26 -1.31
C MET A 272 -5.20 16.00 -1.92
N ALA A 273 -6.32 15.53 -1.40
CA ALA A 273 -6.98 14.34 -1.89
C ALA A 273 -7.55 14.50 -3.30
N ILE A 274 -8.24 15.60 -3.58
CA ILE A 274 -8.75 15.90 -4.92
C ILE A 274 -7.58 15.95 -5.93
N LEU A 275 -6.48 16.57 -5.54
CA LEU A 275 -5.30 16.69 -6.38
C LEU A 275 -4.62 15.33 -6.58
N SER A 276 -4.49 14.51 -5.54
CA SER A 276 -3.95 13.14 -5.62
C SER A 276 -4.79 12.24 -6.54
N ILE A 277 -6.13 12.29 -6.42
CA ILE A 277 -7.03 11.57 -7.32
C ILE A 277 -6.80 12.01 -8.77
N SER A 278 -6.74 13.32 -9.02
CA SER A 278 -6.52 13.88 -10.35
C SER A 278 -5.17 13.47 -10.94
N ALA A 279 -4.10 13.48 -10.13
CA ALA A 279 -2.77 13.05 -10.52
C ALA A 279 -2.75 11.56 -10.88
N ASN A 280 -3.34 10.71 -10.05
CA ASN A 280 -3.40 9.26 -10.28
C ASN A 280 -4.23 8.88 -11.51
N VAL A 281 -5.36 9.55 -11.74
CA VAL A 281 -6.16 9.37 -12.98
C VAL A 281 -5.36 9.78 -14.22
N SER A 282 -4.54 10.83 -14.10
CA SER A 282 -3.71 11.35 -15.19
C SER A 282 -2.43 10.53 -15.44
N LEU A 283 -2.07 9.61 -14.54
CA LEU A 283 -0.82 8.84 -14.60
C LEU A 283 -0.62 8.13 -15.94
N GLY A 284 -1.67 7.52 -16.50
CA GLY A 284 -1.58 6.86 -17.81
C GLY A 284 -1.18 7.81 -18.94
N SER A 285 -1.63 9.07 -18.90
CA SER A 285 -1.25 10.10 -19.87
C SER A 285 0.18 10.61 -19.63
N ILE A 286 0.57 10.80 -18.38
CA ILE A 286 1.93 11.20 -17.99
C ILE A 286 2.94 10.16 -18.50
N VAL A 287 2.71 8.87 -18.23
CA VAL A 287 3.60 7.79 -18.66
C VAL A 287 3.68 7.67 -20.20
N LYS A 288 2.59 7.92 -20.92
CA LYS A 288 2.62 7.96 -22.40
C LYS A 288 3.51 9.07 -22.95
N ILE A 289 3.58 10.21 -22.26
CA ILE A 289 4.36 11.39 -22.72
C ILE A 289 5.83 11.25 -22.35
N ILE A 290 6.13 10.93 -21.09
CA ILE A 290 7.52 10.97 -20.57
C ILE A 290 8.14 9.59 -20.35
N GLY A 291 7.35 8.51 -20.38
CA GLY A 291 7.78 7.13 -20.09
C GLY A 291 7.70 6.77 -18.61
N ALA A 292 7.66 5.45 -18.31
CA ALA A 292 7.44 4.97 -16.94
C ALA A 292 8.60 5.32 -15.98
N LYS A 293 9.87 5.12 -16.39
CA LYS A 293 11.03 5.48 -15.59
C LYS A 293 11.04 6.96 -15.20
N LYS A 294 10.80 7.85 -16.18
CA LYS A 294 10.79 9.30 -15.93
C LYS A 294 9.60 9.71 -15.06
N SER A 295 8.47 8.99 -15.13
CA SER A 295 7.33 9.22 -14.26
C SER A 295 7.63 8.85 -12.79
N ILE A 296 8.38 7.77 -12.56
CA ILE A 296 8.89 7.41 -11.23
C ILE A 296 9.82 8.51 -10.71
N LEU A 297 10.80 8.92 -11.52
CA LEU A 297 11.73 9.99 -11.12
C LEU A 297 11.04 11.33 -10.87
N LEU A 298 9.99 11.67 -11.63
CA LEU A 298 9.16 12.85 -11.40
C LEU A 298 8.44 12.76 -10.05
N GLY A 299 7.83 11.62 -9.73
CA GLY A 299 7.15 11.43 -8.46
C GLY A 299 8.10 11.52 -7.28
N LEU A 300 9.26 10.86 -7.34
CA LEU A 300 10.31 10.95 -6.32
C LEU A 300 10.86 12.38 -6.16
N PHE A 301 11.01 13.11 -7.26
CA PHE A 301 11.44 14.52 -7.21
C PHE A 301 10.40 15.39 -6.51
N LEU A 302 9.12 15.21 -6.80
CA LEU A 302 8.04 15.92 -6.13
C LEU A 302 8.01 15.59 -4.64
N GLU A 303 8.27 14.33 -4.26
CA GLU A 303 8.35 13.91 -2.87
C GLU A 303 9.56 14.52 -2.14
N LEU A 304 10.71 14.57 -2.78
CA LEU A 304 11.87 15.29 -2.26
C LEU A 304 11.56 16.77 -2.03
N LEU A 305 10.89 17.41 -3.00
CA LEU A 305 10.55 18.82 -2.92
C LEU A 305 9.58 19.11 -1.76
N GLN A 306 8.56 18.29 -1.57
CA GLN A 306 7.63 18.45 -0.45
C GLN A 306 8.32 18.33 0.91
N LEU A 307 9.21 17.31 1.08
CA LEU A 307 9.97 17.09 2.31
C LEU A 307 10.86 18.29 2.64
N ILE A 308 11.52 18.86 1.63
CA ILE A 308 12.31 20.08 1.80
C ILE A 308 11.39 21.25 2.20
N LEU A 309 10.22 21.39 1.59
CA LEU A 309 9.26 22.46 1.93
C LEU A 309 8.76 22.33 3.37
N TYR A 310 8.47 21.10 3.85
CA TYR A 310 8.13 20.86 5.25
C TYR A 310 9.30 21.14 6.20
N ALA A 311 10.55 20.87 5.78
CA ALA A 311 11.74 21.07 6.60
C ALA A 311 12.11 22.55 6.78
N VAL A 312 11.94 23.36 5.73
CA VAL A 312 12.42 24.76 5.69
C VAL A 312 11.28 25.77 5.86
N GLY A 313 10.03 25.33 5.65
CA GLY A 313 8.88 26.24 5.66
C GLY A 313 8.52 26.76 7.03
N ASP A 314 8.41 28.09 7.16
CA ASP A 314 8.04 28.79 8.38
C ASP A 314 6.62 29.37 8.32
N GLU A 315 6.02 29.45 7.13
CA GLU A 315 4.73 30.06 6.91
C GLU A 315 3.65 29.06 6.46
N LYS A 316 2.40 29.33 6.80
CA LYS A 316 1.27 28.45 6.47
C LYS A 316 1.10 28.19 4.96
N TRP A 317 1.33 29.20 4.11
CA TRP A 317 1.21 29.01 2.66
C TRP A 317 2.23 28.02 2.11
N GLN A 318 3.44 27.94 2.71
CA GLN A 318 4.46 26.97 2.35
C GLN A 318 4.01 25.56 2.71
N MET A 319 3.32 25.38 3.84
CA MET A 319 2.72 24.10 4.23
C MET A 319 1.60 23.69 3.26
N TRP A 320 0.79 24.65 2.80
CA TRP A 320 -0.19 24.40 1.74
C TRP A 320 0.49 23.95 0.44
N LEU A 321 1.58 24.62 0.06
CA LEU A 321 2.35 24.23 -1.12
C LEU A 321 2.94 22.85 -0.97
N ALA A 322 3.57 22.54 0.18
CA ALA A 322 4.12 21.22 0.49
C ALA A 322 3.08 20.11 0.37
N GLY A 323 1.91 20.28 0.99
CA GLY A 323 0.80 19.32 0.90
C GLY A 323 0.31 19.10 -0.53
N ASN A 324 0.25 20.16 -1.35
CA ASN A 324 -0.14 20.03 -2.75
C ASN A 324 0.90 19.29 -3.59
N VAL A 325 2.19 19.52 -3.32
CA VAL A 325 3.28 18.77 -3.97
C VAL A 325 3.24 17.32 -3.53
N ALA A 326 2.94 17.04 -2.24
CA ALA A 326 2.71 15.71 -1.70
C ALA A 326 1.60 14.95 -2.45
N ALA A 327 0.50 15.63 -2.71
CA ALA A 327 -0.60 15.03 -3.46
C ALA A 327 -0.20 14.62 -4.87
N LEU A 328 0.67 15.39 -5.53
CA LEU A 328 1.18 15.08 -6.86
C LEU A 328 2.20 13.94 -6.85
N SER A 329 3.00 13.79 -5.78
CA SER A 329 3.99 12.71 -5.65
C SER A 329 3.35 11.33 -5.51
N SER A 330 2.08 11.25 -5.11
CA SER A 330 1.32 10.00 -4.92
C SER A 330 1.27 9.08 -6.15
N ILE A 331 1.62 9.58 -7.34
CA ILE A 331 1.76 8.78 -8.57
C ILE A 331 2.93 7.80 -8.53
N THR A 332 3.89 7.96 -7.62
CA THR A 332 5.14 7.18 -7.57
C THR A 332 4.87 5.69 -7.41
N PHE A 333 4.07 5.31 -6.41
CA PHE A 333 3.80 3.90 -6.13
C PHE A 333 3.08 3.17 -7.27
N PRO A 334 1.99 3.68 -7.87
CA PRO A 334 1.37 3.02 -9.02
C PRO A 334 2.25 3.04 -10.28
N ALA A 335 3.12 4.04 -10.44
CA ALA A 335 4.10 4.07 -11.53
C ALA A 335 5.15 2.96 -11.38
N VAL A 336 5.67 2.75 -10.16
CA VAL A 336 6.58 1.63 -9.85
C VAL A 336 5.90 0.29 -10.08
N SER A 337 4.67 0.12 -9.58
CA SER A 337 3.90 -1.11 -9.75
C SER A 337 3.64 -1.43 -11.22
N ALA A 338 3.35 -0.41 -12.04
CA ALA A 338 3.19 -0.54 -13.48
C ALA A 338 4.51 -0.93 -14.16
N TYR A 339 5.61 -0.28 -13.80
CA TYR A 339 6.93 -0.58 -14.34
C TYR A 339 7.34 -2.03 -14.03
N VAL A 340 7.21 -2.46 -12.78
CA VAL A 340 7.50 -3.83 -12.34
C VAL A 340 6.66 -4.85 -13.09
N SER A 341 5.40 -4.56 -13.33
CA SER A 341 4.50 -5.43 -14.09
C SER A 341 4.91 -5.63 -15.55
N LEU A 342 5.69 -4.72 -16.14
CA LEU A 342 6.27 -4.88 -17.47
C LEU A 342 7.46 -5.85 -17.49
N TYR A 343 8.15 -5.99 -16.34
CA TYR A 343 9.31 -6.86 -16.17
C TYR A 343 8.94 -8.30 -15.82
N SER A 344 7.83 -8.51 -15.11
CA SER A 344 7.43 -9.86 -14.68
C SER A 344 6.80 -10.65 -15.82
N ASP A 345 7.08 -11.94 -15.85
CA ASP A 345 6.40 -12.89 -16.74
C ASP A 345 4.96 -13.08 -16.25
N GLY A 346 4.04 -13.40 -17.14
CA GLY A 346 2.64 -13.59 -16.80
C GLY A 346 2.41 -14.59 -15.65
N GLU A 347 3.31 -15.57 -15.50
CA GLU A 347 3.26 -16.60 -14.45
C GLU A 347 3.73 -16.11 -13.06
N SER A 348 4.47 -14.99 -12.97
CA SER A 348 5.06 -14.48 -11.73
C SER A 348 4.53 -13.10 -11.29
N GLN A 349 3.47 -12.61 -11.93
CA GLN A 349 2.91 -11.28 -11.66
C GLN A 349 2.52 -11.10 -10.18
N GLY A 350 1.86 -12.10 -9.59
CA GLY A 350 1.43 -12.05 -8.20
C GLY A 350 2.61 -11.98 -7.24
N ALA A 351 3.63 -12.80 -7.44
CA ALA A 351 4.81 -12.84 -6.59
C ALA A 351 5.56 -11.50 -6.59
N VAL A 352 5.75 -10.90 -7.77
CA VAL A 352 6.49 -9.63 -7.91
C VAL A 352 5.68 -8.45 -7.37
N GLN A 353 4.37 -8.38 -7.64
CA GLN A 353 3.49 -7.38 -7.02
C GLN A 353 3.41 -7.58 -5.49
N GLY A 354 3.45 -8.83 -5.02
CA GLY A 354 3.55 -9.17 -3.61
C GLY A 354 4.77 -8.58 -2.94
N MET A 355 5.94 -8.62 -3.60
CA MET A 355 7.17 -8.01 -3.07
C MET A 355 7.04 -6.50 -2.88
N ILE A 356 6.58 -5.80 -3.92
CA ILE A 356 6.42 -4.34 -3.86
C ILE A 356 5.38 -3.93 -2.80
N THR A 357 4.26 -4.64 -2.75
CA THR A 357 3.21 -4.40 -1.75
C THR A 357 3.66 -4.77 -0.34
N GLY A 358 4.44 -5.84 -0.19
CA GLY A 358 5.06 -6.23 1.07
C GLY A 358 6.00 -5.15 1.60
N MET A 359 6.83 -4.58 0.73
CA MET A 359 7.70 -3.45 1.09
C MET A 359 6.88 -2.24 1.56
N SER A 360 5.76 -1.94 0.89
CA SER A 360 4.82 -0.91 1.36
C SER A 360 4.26 -1.24 2.76
N GLY A 361 3.87 -2.49 2.99
CA GLY A 361 3.41 -2.95 4.32
C GLY A 361 4.45 -2.73 5.41
N LEU A 362 5.72 -3.08 5.14
CA LEU A 362 6.84 -2.87 6.04
C LEU A 362 7.05 -1.38 6.35
N CYS A 363 7.03 -0.52 5.33
CA CYS A 363 7.19 0.92 5.50
C CYS A 363 6.04 1.53 6.30
N ASN A 364 4.80 1.11 6.06
CA ASN A 364 3.63 1.56 6.83
C ASN A 364 3.70 1.14 8.31
N GLY A 365 4.35 0.02 8.61
CA GLY A 365 4.60 -0.41 9.99
C GLY A 365 5.76 0.34 10.66
N LEU A 366 6.88 0.53 9.96
CA LEU A 366 8.12 1.10 10.52
C LEU A 366 8.17 2.63 10.44
N GLY A 367 7.58 3.24 9.41
CA GLY A 367 7.66 4.68 9.14
C GLY A 367 7.27 5.56 10.33
N PRO A 368 6.08 5.35 10.93
CA PRO A 368 5.66 6.12 12.10
C PRO A 368 6.64 6.00 13.29
N ALA A 369 7.17 4.79 13.53
CA ALA A 369 8.13 4.55 14.60
C ALA A 369 9.48 5.25 14.34
N VAL A 370 10.00 5.15 13.11
CA VAL A 370 11.26 5.79 12.71
C VAL A 370 11.12 7.32 12.80
N PHE A 371 10.04 7.89 12.26
CA PHE A 371 9.79 9.32 12.36
C PHE A 371 9.62 9.77 13.80
N GLY A 372 8.89 9.03 14.62
CA GLY A 372 8.75 9.31 16.06
C GLY A 372 10.10 9.36 16.79
N ILE A 373 11.01 8.43 16.49
CA ILE A 373 12.38 8.44 17.03
C ILE A 373 13.15 9.66 16.54
N VAL A 374 13.08 9.99 15.25
CA VAL A 374 13.79 11.14 14.69
C VAL A 374 13.23 12.46 15.25
N PHE A 375 11.91 12.59 15.45
CA PHE A 375 11.31 13.73 16.15
C PHE A 375 11.84 13.87 17.57
N TYR A 376 11.90 12.76 18.30
CA TYR A 376 12.44 12.75 19.67
C TYR A 376 13.93 13.16 19.71
N LEU A 377 14.75 12.63 18.81
CA LEU A 377 16.19 12.97 18.73
C LEU A 377 16.45 14.41 18.27
N SER A 378 15.48 15.03 17.60
CA SER A 378 15.54 16.43 17.15
C SER A 378 14.98 17.41 18.19
N ASP A 379 14.79 16.98 19.45
CA ASP A 379 14.17 17.75 20.55
C ASP A 379 12.78 18.34 20.21
N MET A 380 12.13 17.81 19.19
CA MET A 380 10.74 18.15 18.85
C MET A 380 9.80 17.11 19.46
N ASP A 381 9.51 17.28 20.75
CA ASP A 381 8.46 16.50 21.38
C ASP A 381 7.09 17.05 20.98
N LEU A 382 6.34 16.29 20.20
CA LEU A 382 4.97 16.62 19.76
C LEU A 382 3.93 16.44 20.88
N ASN A 383 4.35 16.34 22.15
CA ASN A 383 3.45 16.30 23.29
C ASN A 383 2.81 17.66 23.55
N GLU A 384 1.49 17.70 23.52
CA GLU A 384 0.66 18.91 23.71
C GLU A 384 1.01 19.68 25.00
N ASP A 385 1.33 18.99 26.10
CA ASP A 385 1.67 19.55 27.40
C ASP A 385 3.02 20.26 27.45
N ARG A 386 4.00 19.83 26.64
CA ARG A 386 5.33 20.46 26.57
C ARG A 386 5.35 21.64 25.62
N LEU A 387 4.56 21.60 24.55
CA LEU A 387 4.48 22.71 23.58
C LEU A 387 3.77 23.94 24.14
N LEU A 388 2.80 23.76 25.04
CA LEU A 388 2.13 24.85 25.76
C LEU A 388 3.07 25.61 26.72
N ASN A 389 4.14 24.97 27.19
CA ASN A 389 5.12 25.55 28.13
C ASN A 389 6.41 26.05 27.43
N ARG A 390 6.52 25.94 26.11
CA ARG A 390 7.70 26.36 25.37
C ARG A 390 7.64 27.87 25.06
N SER A 391 8.68 28.60 25.40
CA SER A 391 8.77 30.03 25.07
C SER A 391 8.90 30.23 23.55
N VAL A 392 8.23 31.24 23.02
CA VAL A 392 8.08 31.60 21.60
C VAL A 392 9.39 31.85 20.84
N ASN A 393 10.55 31.77 21.51
CA ASN A 393 11.86 32.16 20.98
C ASN A 393 12.86 31.02 20.76
N GLU A 394 12.46 29.76 20.90
CA GLU A 394 13.36 28.64 20.52
C GLU A 394 13.18 28.31 19.04
N ASP A 395 14.30 28.36 18.31
CA ASP A 395 14.38 28.11 16.87
C ASP A 395 13.57 26.88 16.43
N ARG A 396 12.68 27.12 15.47
CA ARG A 396 11.76 26.12 14.89
C ARG A 396 12.53 25.14 13.99
N THR A 397 13.19 24.16 14.56
CA THR A 397 13.86 23.13 13.76
C THR A 397 13.00 21.87 13.63
N ALA A 398 11.86 21.97 12.96
CA ALA A 398 11.18 20.81 12.38
C ALA A 398 12.00 20.14 11.26
N ALA A 399 13.17 20.71 10.97
CA ALA A 399 14.02 20.26 9.89
C ALA A 399 14.46 18.79 10.02
N GLY A 400 14.73 18.28 11.24
CA GLY A 400 15.32 16.95 11.45
C GLY A 400 14.57 15.79 10.77
N PRO A 401 13.29 15.50 11.11
CA PRO A 401 12.56 14.39 10.54
C PRO A 401 12.30 14.52 9.05
N PHE A 402 11.94 15.71 8.58
CA PHE A 402 11.69 15.94 7.16
C PHE A 402 12.98 15.94 6.33
N MET A 403 14.10 16.43 6.86
CA MET A 403 15.42 16.31 6.23
C MET A 403 15.91 14.86 6.19
N PHE A 404 15.66 14.06 7.22
CA PHE A 404 15.92 12.62 7.19
C PHE A 404 15.15 11.96 6.04
N GLY A 405 13.86 12.26 5.89
CA GLY A 405 13.04 11.80 4.77
C GLY A 405 13.59 12.27 3.43
N ALA A 406 13.97 13.55 3.31
CA ALA A 406 14.53 14.12 2.08
C ALA A 406 15.83 13.41 1.65
N ILE A 407 16.73 13.11 2.60
CA ILE A 407 17.95 12.34 2.33
C ILE A 407 17.60 10.93 1.84
N SER A 408 16.65 10.27 2.48
CA SER A 408 16.20 8.94 2.07
C SER A 408 15.66 8.94 0.64
N VAL A 409 14.76 9.88 0.31
CA VAL A 409 14.19 10.02 -1.05
C VAL A 409 15.25 10.41 -2.06
N PHE A 410 16.21 11.27 -1.70
CA PHE A 410 17.32 11.63 -2.58
C PHE A 410 18.17 10.41 -2.95
N ILE A 411 18.46 9.54 -1.99
CA ILE A 411 19.12 8.25 -2.25
C ILE A 411 18.25 7.41 -3.19
N GLY A 412 16.93 7.39 -2.98
CA GLY A 412 15.96 6.74 -3.88
C GLY A 412 16.03 7.25 -5.32
N ILE A 413 16.14 8.56 -5.53
CA ILE A 413 16.31 9.17 -6.86
C ILE A 413 17.60 8.70 -7.53
N LEU A 414 18.71 8.71 -6.79
CA LEU A 414 19.99 8.23 -7.31
C LEU A 414 19.89 6.76 -7.73
N LEU A 415 19.31 5.91 -6.90
CA LEU A 415 19.11 4.50 -7.19
C LEU A 415 18.14 4.31 -8.38
N ALA A 416 17.04 5.05 -8.43
CA ALA A 416 16.07 4.98 -9.52
C ALA A 416 16.66 5.40 -10.88
N SER A 417 17.70 6.23 -10.88
CA SER A 417 18.40 6.62 -12.12
C SER A 417 19.10 5.44 -12.82
N TYR A 418 19.50 4.41 -12.05
CA TYR A 418 20.11 3.17 -12.58
C TYR A 418 19.09 2.16 -13.11
N ILE A 419 17.81 2.35 -12.86
CA ILE A 419 16.76 1.49 -13.42
C ILE A 419 16.84 1.56 -14.96
N PRO A 420 16.86 0.42 -15.69
CA PRO A 420 16.92 0.43 -17.15
C PRO A 420 15.70 1.12 -17.78
N ASP A 421 15.87 1.73 -18.93
CA ASP A 421 14.74 2.25 -19.70
C ASP A 421 13.89 1.09 -20.26
N GLU A 422 12.60 1.31 -20.49
CA GLU A 422 11.65 0.28 -20.96
C GLU A 422 12.12 -0.48 -22.22
N LYS A 423 12.80 0.22 -23.14
CA LYS A 423 13.34 -0.36 -24.37
C LYS A 423 14.52 -1.29 -24.11
N THR A 424 15.43 -0.87 -23.24
CA THR A 424 16.60 -1.65 -22.82
C THR A 424 16.18 -2.86 -22.01
N ALA A 425 15.18 -2.69 -21.18
CA ALA A 425 14.59 -3.73 -20.36
C ALA A 425 13.96 -4.88 -21.17
N ARG A 426 13.23 -4.53 -22.25
CA ARG A 426 12.65 -5.53 -23.15
C ARG A 426 13.73 -6.28 -23.93
N GLY A 427 14.75 -5.58 -24.45
CA GLY A 427 15.86 -6.19 -25.18
C GLY A 427 16.69 -7.15 -24.34
N SER A 428 17.05 -6.74 -23.12
CA SER A 428 17.79 -7.60 -22.17
C SER A 428 17.00 -8.86 -21.78
N LYS A 429 15.68 -8.78 -21.70
CA LYS A 429 14.81 -9.92 -21.36
C LYS A 429 14.69 -10.90 -22.53
N GLU A 430 14.58 -10.40 -23.75
CA GLU A 430 14.56 -11.24 -24.96
C GLU A 430 15.90 -11.96 -25.14
N GLU A 431 17.02 -11.28 -24.89
CA GLU A 431 18.36 -11.90 -24.88
C GLU A 431 18.48 -12.97 -23.79
N PHE A 432 18.04 -12.69 -22.58
CA PHE A 432 18.12 -13.65 -21.46
C PHE A 432 17.22 -14.88 -21.69
N SER A 433 16.02 -14.69 -22.24
CA SER A 433 15.13 -15.81 -22.58
C SER A 433 15.68 -16.64 -23.73
N ALA A 434 16.33 -16.01 -24.72
CA ALA A 434 17.00 -16.71 -25.81
C ALA A 434 18.23 -17.51 -25.31
N LEU A 435 19.01 -16.91 -24.40
CA LEU A 435 20.16 -17.58 -23.79
C LEU A 435 19.74 -18.78 -22.93
N LYS A 436 18.67 -18.62 -22.15
CA LYS A 436 18.10 -19.70 -21.35
C LYS A 436 17.61 -20.87 -22.22
N TYR A 437 16.93 -20.56 -23.33
CA TYR A 437 16.46 -21.55 -24.29
C TYR A 437 17.63 -22.34 -24.94
N ILE A 438 18.73 -21.65 -25.25
CA ILE A 438 19.94 -22.25 -25.79
C ILE A 438 20.58 -23.18 -24.75
N ILE A 439 20.69 -22.78 -23.49
CA ILE A 439 21.25 -23.58 -22.39
C ILE A 439 20.39 -24.82 -22.14
N GLU A 440 19.06 -24.70 -22.12
CA GLU A 440 18.13 -25.82 -21.94
C GLU A 440 18.21 -26.81 -23.12
N MET A 441 18.45 -26.34 -24.35
CA MET A 441 18.66 -27.20 -25.51
C MET A 441 20.00 -27.94 -25.46
N ASP A 442 21.06 -27.33 -24.93
CA ASP A 442 22.38 -27.98 -24.78
C ASP A 442 22.38 -29.05 -23.66
N GLU A 443 21.51 -28.91 -22.64
CA GLU A 443 21.33 -29.94 -21.59
C GLU A 443 20.48 -31.14 -22.05
N GLU A 444 19.64 -30.99 -23.08
CA GLU A 444 18.82 -32.06 -23.64
C GLU A 444 19.56 -32.91 -24.71
N VAL A 445 20.80 -32.57 -25.09
CA VAL A 445 21.60 -33.40 -26.01
C VAL A 445 22.18 -34.57 -25.22
N PRO A 446 21.67 -35.80 -25.37
CA PRO A 446 22.24 -36.96 -24.67
C PRO A 446 23.66 -37.17 -25.18
N THR A 447 24.61 -37.11 -24.27
CA THR A 447 25.98 -37.62 -24.57
C THR A 447 25.87 -39.11 -24.90
N SER A 448 25.89 -39.40 -26.18
CA SER A 448 25.97 -40.78 -26.76
C SER A 448 27.30 -41.42 -26.46
#